data_ee289ab02a34aa00521a7c92a6c59b54
#
_entry.id   ee289ab02a34aa00521a7c92a6c59b54
#
_cell.length_a   1.000
_cell.length_b   1.000
_cell.length_c   1.000
_cell.angle_alpha   90.00
_cell.angle_beta   90.00
_cell.angle_gamma   90.00
#
_symmetry.space_group_name_H-M   'P 1'
#
loop_
_entity.id
_entity.type
_entity.pdbx_description
1 polymer ?
#
loop_
_entity_poly.entity_id
_entity_poly.type
_entity_poly.pdbx_seq_one_letter_code
_entity_poly.pdbx_strand_id
1 'polypeptide(L)'
;MTIHTTAIDNIIVFDNFFDTEVFEDIISKSEYVPWKYCEVVSESEGNPVERFMTWNIYEEGHVHFDPMQLMDIVDEQCRKQIQKRKPEAIIHDMKRFRFNGTMQGKGYTMWPHADIHDQQETVWTIVVYLKGDGGTTFYKERDGDILTTVDFKPNRAVMFPSMYWHRAESPRKNYFRTSLGIVYMID
;
A
#
# COMPACT_ATOMS: atom_id res chain seq x y z
N MET A 1 8.24 -26.96 17.72
CA MET A 1 7.50 -25.96 18.52
C MET A 1 6.96 -24.96 17.51
N THR A 2 5.69 -25.09 17.12
CA THR A 2 5.09 -24.23 16.08
C THR A 2 4.72 -22.92 16.77
N ILE A 3 5.46 -21.85 16.48
CA ILE A 3 5.11 -20.50 16.94
C ILE A 3 3.89 -20.09 16.11
N HIS A 4 2.72 -20.08 16.71
CA HIS A 4 1.52 -19.49 16.09
C HIS A 4 1.69 -17.96 16.14
N THR A 5 2.27 -17.39 15.07
CA THR A 5 2.28 -15.95 14.85
C THR A 5 0.83 -15.50 14.67
N THR A 6 0.36 -14.53 15.42
CA THR A 6 -0.98 -13.98 15.21
C THR A 6 -1.00 -13.13 13.94
N ALA A 7 -2.15 -12.99 13.29
CA ALA A 7 -2.26 -12.15 12.08
C ALA A 7 -1.79 -10.70 12.33
N ILE A 8 -1.90 -10.20 13.55
CA ILE A 8 -1.43 -8.86 13.94
C ILE A 8 0.10 -8.76 13.89
N ASP A 9 0.83 -9.82 14.25
CA ASP A 9 2.30 -9.80 14.32
C ASP A 9 2.94 -9.64 12.93
N ASN A 10 2.19 -9.98 11.87
CA ASN A 10 2.62 -9.81 10.48
C ASN A 10 2.27 -8.42 9.89
N ILE A 11 1.63 -7.53 10.66
CA ILE A 11 1.38 -6.15 10.24
C ILE A 11 2.48 -5.28 10.83
N ILE A 12 3.45 -4.91 10.00
CA ILE A 12 4.68 -4.23 10.41
C ILE A 12 4.56 -2.74 10.06
N VAL A 13 4.71 -1.88 11.06
CA VAL A 13 4.65 -0.42 10.88
C VAL A 13 6.05 0.16 10.94
N PHE A 14 6.36 1.05 9.99
CA PHE A 14 7.59 1.82 9.91
C PHE A 14 7.26 3.30 9.97
N ASP A 15 7.85 4.05 10.89
CA ASP A 15 7.86 5.51 10.85
C ASP A 15 9.14 6.00 10.16
N ASN A 16 9.04 7.10 9.42
CA ASN A 16 10.15 7.66 8.62
C ASN A 16 10.74 6.60 7.67
N PHE A 17 9.86 6.02 6.85
CA PHE A 17 10.18 4.89 5.99
C PHE A 17 11.23 5.25 4.93
N PHE A 18 11.06 6.37 4.23
CA PHE A 18 12.06 6.92 3.34
C PHE A 18 12.97 7.90 4.07
N ASP A 19 14.20 8.01 3.61
CA ASP A 19 15.08 9.11 4.01
C ASP A 19 14.40 10.45 3.64
N THR A 20 14.62 11.51 4.44
CA THR A 20 13.85 12.76 4.34
C THR A 20 13.90 13.36 2.94
N GLU A 21 15.08 13.44 2.32
CA GLU A 21 15.26 14.00 0.99
C GLU A 21 14.51 13.19 -0.09
N VAL A 22 14.53 11.85 0.03
CA VAL A 22 13.78 10.97 -0.88
C VAL A 22 12.29 11.16 -0.70
N PHE A 23 11.81 11.28 0.54
CA PHE A 23 10.39 11.52 0.81
C PHE A 23 9.90 12.85 0.23
N GLU A 24 10.66 13.92 0.42
CA GLU A 24 10.35 15.24 -0.13
C GLU A 24 10.33 15.25 -1.66
N ASP A 25 11.26 14.55 -2.30
CA ASP A 25 11.28 14.38 -3.76
C ASP A 25 10.02 13.63 -4.24
N ILE A 26 9.66 12.51 -3.59
CA ILE A 26 8.43 11.76 -3.89
C ILE A 26 7.19 12.65 -3.73
N ILE A 27 7.12 13.43 -2.65
CA ILE A 27 6.01 14.36 -2.40
C ILE A 27 5.88 15.39 -3.51
N SER A 28 7.00 16.01 -3.92
CA SER A 28 7.03 16.98 -5.01
C SER A 28 6.55 16.35 -6.33
N LYS A 29 7.07 15.19 -6.66
CA LYS A 29 6.70 14.44 -7.87
C LYS A 29 5.25 13.97 -7.86
N SER A 30 4.69 13.65 -6.68
CA SER A 30 3.30 13.22 -6.55
C SER A 30 2.26 14.24 -7.01
N GLU A 31 2.64 15.51 -7.14
CA GLU A 31 1.78 16.57 -7.67
C GLU A 31 1.57 16.50 -9.18
N TYR A 32 2.46 15.82 -9.88
CA TYR A 32 2.44 15.67 -11.34
C TYR A 32 1.95 14.30 -11.80
N VAL A 33 1.41 13.49 -10.89
CA VAL A 33 0.88 12.16 -11.22
C VAL A 33 -0.31 12.28 -12.16
N PRO A 34 -0.30 11.65 -13.34
CA PRO A 34 -1.42 11.65 -14.28
C PRO A 34 -2.48 10.63 -13.83
N TRP A 35 -3.24 10.99 -12.84
CA TRP A 35 -4.22 10.14 -12.19
C TRP A 35 -5.22 9.52 -13.16
N LYS A 36 -5.35 8.21 -13.11
CA LYS A 36 -6.41 7.46 -13.79
C LYS A 36 -7.50 7.12 -12.77
N TYR A 37 -8.74 7.47 -13.09
CA TYR A 37 -9.89 7.08 -12.29
C TYR A 37 -10.19 5.58 -12.49
N CYS A 38 -10.39 4.87 -11.39
CA CYS A 38 -10.80 3.48 -11.38
C CYS A 38 -12.11 3.35 -10.60
N GLU A 39 -13.07 2.64 -11.16
CA GLU A 39 -14.37 2.39 -10.52
C GLU A 39 -14.30 1.27 -9.48
N VAL A 40 -13.31 0.39 -9.60
CA VAL A 40 -13.16 -0.80 -8.75
C VAL A 40 -11.71 -0.97 -8.36
N VAL A 41 -11.44 -1.23 -7.09
CA VAL A 41 -10.08 -1.48 -6.56
C VAL A 41 -9.64 -2.92 -6.82
N SER A 42 -10.59 -3.84 -6.84
CA SER A 42 -10.40 -5.25 -7.19
C SER A 42 -11.63 -5.75 -7.94
N GLU A 43 -11.49 -6.77 -8.77
CA GLU A 43 -12.58 -7.43 -9.53
C GLU A 43 -13.60 -8.17 -8.64
N SER A 44 -13.77 -7.76 -7.40
CA SER A 44 -14.75 -8.35 -6.50
C SER A 44 -16.17 -7.94 -6.92
N GLU A 45 -16.93 -8.91 -7.34
CA GLU A 45 -18.29 -8.81 -7.83
C GLU A 45 -19.18 -7.89 -7.00
N GLY A 46 -19.81 -6.96 -7.66
CA GLY A 46 -21.10 -6.41 -7.24
C GLY A 46 -21.10 -5.16 -6.39
N ASN A 47 -20.00 -4.42 -6.22
CA ASN A 47 -20.00 -3.21 -5.42
C ASN A 47 -19.83 -1.92 -6.21
N PRO A 48 -20.79 -1.00 -6.07
CA PRO A 48 -20.73 0.26 -6.79
C PRO A 48 -19.80 1.26 -6.11
N VAL A 49 -18.93 1.84 -6.92
CA VAL A 49 -18.36 3.17 -6.75
C VAL A 49 -17.35 3.32 -5.60
N GLU A 50 -16.26 2.60 -5.71
CA GLU A 50 -15.04 3.03 -5.06
C GLU A 50 -14.41 4.17 -5.87
N ARG A 51 -14.36 5.38 -5.32
CA ARG A 51 -13.67 6.50 -5.96
C ARG A 51 -12.18 6.42 -5.69
N PHE A 52 -11.53 5.62 -6.50
CA PHE A 52 -10.12 5.35 -6.41
C PHE A 52 -9.40 5.90 -7.63
N MET A 53 -8.28 6.52 -7.40
CA MET A 53 -7.41 6.99 -8.47
C MET A 53 -6.07 6.28 -8.36
N THR A 54 -5.52 5.88 -9.48
CA THR A 54 -4.23 5.20 -9.51
C THR A 54 -3.37 5.67 -10.67
N TRP A 55 -2.08 5.47 -10.51
CA TRP A 55 -1.11 5.53 -11.60
C TRP A 55 -0.08 4.42 -11.41
N ASN A 56 -0.14 3.42 -12.28
CA ASN A 56 0.80 2.32 -12.28
C ASN A 56 2.12 2.77 -12.90
N ILE A 57 3.21 2.60 -12.16
CA ILE A 57 4.57 2.80 -12.65
C ILE A 57 5.13 1.47 -13.16
N TYR A 58 4.95 0.42 -12.38
CA TYR A 58 5.46 -0.91 -12.68
C TYR A 58 4.44 -1.97 -12.27
N GLU A 59 4.27 -3.01 -13.11
CA GLU A 59 3.42 -4.16 -12.82
C GLU A 59 3.88 -5.38 -13.62
N GLU A 60 4.10 -6.50 -12.93
CA GLU A 60 4.41 -7.82 -13.50
C GLU A 60 5.54 -7.84 -14.56
N GLY A 61 6.65 -7.18 -14.29
CA GLY A 61 7.80 -7.14 -15.18
C GLY A 61 7.77 -6.01 -16.22
N HIS A 62 6.69 -5.21 -16.27
CA HIS A 62 6.53 -4.12 -17.22
C HIS A 62 6.57 -2.76 -16.55
N VAL A 63 7.49 -1.90 -16.99
CA VAL A 63 7.46 -0.46 -16.66
C VAL A 63 6.43 0.19 -17.57
N HIS A 64 5.31 0.63 -17.01
CA HIS A 64 4.28 1.32 -17.77
C HIS A 64 4.71 2.73 -18.13
N PHE A 65 5.12 3.51 -17.14
CA PHE A 65 5.61 4.86 -17.35
C PHE A 65 6.20 5.42 -16.04
N ASP A 66 7.51 5.63 -16.01
CA ASP A 66 8.22 6.24 -14.87
C ASP A 66 9.02 7.49 -15.31
N PRO A 67 8.35 8.58 -15.73
CA PRO A 67 9.02 9.80 -16.18
C PRO A 67 9.77 10.49 -15.04
N MET A 68 9.50 10.12 -13.82
CA MET A 68 10.08 10.70 -12.61
C MET A 68 11.26 9.90 -12.08
N GLN A 69 11.57 8.75 -12.70
CA GLN A 69 12.65 7.85 -12.31
C GLN A 69 12.59 7.45 -10.82
N LEU A 70 11.37 7.18 -10.33
CA LEU A 70 11.14 6.84 -8.92
C LEU A 70 11.38 5.37 -8.60
N MET A 71 11.28 4.49 -9.60
CA MET A 71 11.28 3.05 -9.37
C MET A 71 12.54 2.57 -8.64
N ASP A 72 13.72 2.92 -9.15
CA ASP A 72 14.98 2.45 -8.58
C ASP A 72 15.22 3.00 -7.16
N ILE A 73 14.93 4.29 -6.95
CA ILE A 73 15.07 4.93 -5.64
C ILE A 73 14.12 4.31 -4.61
N VAL A 74 12.87 4.08 -5.01
CA VAL A 74 11.86 3.46 -4.11
C VAL A 74 12.21 2.00 -3.83
N ASP A 75 12.66 1.23 -4.83
CA ASP A 75 13.09 -0.15 -4.64
C ASP A 75 14.27 -0.25 -3.67
N GLU A 76 15.32 0.57 -3.84
CA GLU A 76 16.47 0.62 -2.95
C GLU A 76 16.05 0.91 -1.49
N GLN A 77 15.23 1.94 -1.27
CA GLN A 77 14.76 2.31 0.05
C GLN A 77 13.87 1.24 0.69
N CYS A 78 12.98 0.61 -0.09
CA CYS A 78 12.16 -0.49 0.38
C CYS A 78 13.03 -1.67 0.85
N ARG A 79 13.97 -2.12 0.03
CA ARG A 79 14.89 -3.21 0.38
C ARG A 79 15.68 -2.91 1.64
N LYS A 80 16.21 -1.70 1.76
CA LYS A 80 16.94 -1.22 2.96
C LYS A 80 16.08 -1.33 4.23
N GLN A 81 14.82 -0.89 4.18
CA GLN A 81 13.92 -0.92 5.33
C GLN A 81 13.44 -2.33 5.67
N ILE A 82 13.12 -3.14 4.66
CA ILE A 82 12.74 -4.54 4.86
C ILE A 82 13.89 -5.29 5.51
N GLN A 83 15.10 -5.19 4.95
CA GLN A 83 16.29 -5.89 5.44
C GLN A 83 16.65 -5.48 6.87
N LYS A 84 16.46 -4.21 7.22
CA LYS A 84 16.65 -3.72 8.60
C LYS A 84 15.69 -4.38 9.60
N ARG A 85 14.46 -4.67 9.18
CA ARG A 85 13.41 -5.22 10.06
C ARG A 85 13.34 -6.73 10.05
N LYS A 86 13.67 -7.34 8.93
CA LYS A 86 13.72 -8.79 8.68
C LYS A 86 15.06 -9.13 8.03
N PRO A 87 16.16 -9.21 8.81
CA PRO A 87 17.51 -9.40 8.27
C PRO A 87 17.69 -10.70 7.47
N GLU A 88 16.90 -11.72 7.81
CA GLU A 88 16.90 -13.02 7.15
C GLU A 88 16.05 -13.10 5.89
N ALA A 89 15.25 -12.06 5.60
CA ALA A 89 14.34 -12.08 4.46
C ALA A 89 15.10 -12.07 3.14
N ILE A 90 14.71 -12.96 2.24
CA ILE A 90 15.15 -12.96 0.83
C ILE A 90 14.13 -12.14 0.04
N ILE A 91 14.55 -10.94 -0.37
CA ILE A 91 13.70 -10.03 -1.13
C ILE A 91 13.94 -10.27 -2.62
N HIS A 92 12.95 -10.84 -3.28
CA HIS A 92 12.95 -11.11 -4.71
C HIS A 92 12.52 -9.87 -5.52
N ASP A 93 11.76 -10.07 -6.58
CA ASP A 93 11.34 -9.01 -7.48
C ASP A 93 10.18 -8.20 -6.92
N MET A 94 10.21 -6.90 -7.19
CA MET A 94 9.02 -6.07 -7.10
C MET A 94 7.98 -6.57 -8.12
N LYS A 95 6.73 -6.74 -7.69
CA LYS A 95 5.63 -7.16 -8.55
C LYS A 95 4.76 -5.99 -9.01
N ARG A 96 4.65 -4.97 -8.18
CA ARG A 96 3.84 -3.79 -8.46
C ARG A 96 4.40 -2.57 -7.76
N PHE A 97 4.36 -1.44 -8.44
CA PHE A 97 4.57 -0.11 -7.87
C PHE A 97 3.60 0.88 -8.48
N ARG A 98 2.80 1.52 -7.63
CA ARG A 98 1.79 2.48 -8.07
C ARG A 98 1.56 3.59 -7.05
N PHE A 99 1.12 4.75 -7.54
CA PHE A 99 0.45 5.74 -6.71
C PHE A 99 -1.02 5.37 -6.54
N ASN A 100 -1.51 5.55 -5.33
CA ASN A 100 -2.91 5.36 -4.96
C ASN A 100 -3.48 6.68 -4.45
N GLY A 101 -4.67 7.05 -4.93
CA GLY A 101 -5.39 8.23 -4.53
C GLY A 101 -6.80 7.90 -4.05
N THR A 102 -7.17 8.37 -2.86
CA THR A 102 -8.51 8.19 -2.29
C THR A 102 -9.13 9.55 -2.03
N MET A 103 -10.35 9.75 -2.52
CA MET A 103 -11.07 11.01 -2.37
C MET A 103 -11.91 11.03 -1.09
N GLN A 104 -12.10 12.23 -0.53
CA GLN A 104 -13.08 12.43 0.53
C GLN A 104 -14.50 12.19 0.00
N GLY A 105 -15.31 11.45 0.75
CA GLY A 105 -16.70 11.24 0.36
C GLY A 105 -17.57 10.78 1.53
N LYS A 106 -18.72 11.43 1.73
CA LYS A 106 -19.76 10.91 2.62
C LYS A 106 -20.37 9.66 1.99
N GLY A 107 -20.30 8.54 2.69
CA GLY A 107 -20.88 7.28 2.24
C GLY A 107 -20.02 6.45 1.26
N TYR A 108 -18.81 6.89 0.94
CA TYR A 108 -17.87 6.13 0.14
C TYR A 108 -16.81 5.53 1.05
N THR A 109 -17.06 4.33 1.46
CA THR A 109 -16.07 3.53 2.18
C THR A 109 -15.53 2.53 1.18
N MET A 110 -14.22 2.50 0.99
CA MET A 110 -13.61 1.42 0.22
C MET A 110 -13.97 0.08 0.89
N TRP A 111 -14.29 -0.91 0.07
CA TRP A 111 -14.56 -2.25 0.59
C TRP A 111 -13.25 -2.93 0.99
N PRO A 112 -13.28 -3.78 2.03
CA PRO A 112 -12.14 -4.62 2.33
C PRO A 112 -11.81 -5.50 1.12
N HIS A 113 -10.53 -5.52 0.75
CA HIS A 113 -10.00 -6.34 -0.33
C HIS A 113 -8.66 -6.96 0.09
N ALA A 114 -8.24 -7.96 -0.64
CA ALA A 114 -6.88 -8.47 -0.62
C ALA A 114 -6.20 -8.07 -1.94
N ASP A 115 -4.94 -7.69 -1.89
CA ASP A 115 -4.19 -7.32 -3.10
C ASP A 115 -3.94 -8.54 -4.01
N ILE A 116 -3.80 -9.71 -3.40
CA ILE A 116 -3.62 -11.00 -4.09
C ILE A 116 -4.51 -12.03 -3.39
N HIS A 117 -5.29 -12.75 -4.17
CA HIS A 117 -6.20 -13.79 -3.66
C HIS A 117 -5.55 -15.17 -3.56
N ASP A 118 -4.37 -15.35 -4.16
CA ASP A 118 -3.62 -16.59 -4.05
C ASP A 118 -2.96 -16.69 -2.68
N GLN A 119 -3.08 -17.85 -2.02
CA GLN A 119 -2.58 -18.08 -0.64
C GLN A 119 -1.04 -18.17 -0.58
N GLN A 120 -0.35 -17.38 -1.38
CA GLN A 120 1.10 -17.29 -1.34
C GLN A 120 1.52 -16.37 -0.19
N GLU A 121 1.89 -16.95 0.93
CA GLU A 121 2.42 -16.22 2.11
C GLU A 121 3.68 -15.39 1.80
N THR A 122 4.31 -15.65 0.66
CA THR A 122 5.53 -14.98 0.20
C THR A 122 5.29 -13.63 -0.48
N VAL A 123 4.03 -13.23 -0.72
CA VAL A 123 3.73 -11.95 -1.34
C VAL A 123 3.34 -10.92 -0.29
N TRP A 124 4.05 -9.80 -0.27
CA TRP A 124 3.89 -8.74 0.71
C TRP A 124 3.56 -7.41 0.07
N THR A 125 2.59 -6.71 0.65
CA THR A 125 2.22 -5.34 0.28
C THR A 125 2.83 -4.35 1.26
N ILE A 126 3.35 -3.25 0.72
CA ILE A 126 3.80 -2.08 1.47
C ILE A 126 2.96 -0.89 1.02
N VAL A 127 2.28 -0.25 1.96
CA VAL A 127 1.57 1.02 1.72
C VAL A 127 2.32 2.13 2.43
N VAL A 128 2.84 3.10 1.68
CA VAL A 128 3.52 4.28 2.24
C VAL A 128 2.61 5.49 2.15
N TYR A 129 2.31 6.13 3.27
CA TYR A 129 1.46 7.32 3.32
C TYR A 129 2.23 8.57 2.92
N LEU A 130 1.70 9.31 1.95
CA LEU A 130 2.31 10.52 1.42
C LEU A 130 1.62 11.77 1.94
N LYS A 131 0.41 12.07 1.46
CA LYS A 131 -0.36 13.27 1.79
C LYS A 131 -1.79 12.93 2.18
N GLY A 132 -2.41 13.77 3.00
CA GLY A 132 -3.82 13.64 3.38
C GLY A 132 -4.01 13.20 4.81
N ASP A 133 -5.04 12.40 5.03
CA ASP A 133 -5.39 11.72 6.28
C ASP A 133 -6.18 10.44 5.93
N GLY A 134 -6.51 9.63 6.94
CA GLY A 134 -7.09 8.30 6.74
C GLY A 134 -6.02 7.22 6.61
N GLY A 135 -6.06 6.25 7.49
CA GLY A 135 -5.10 5.17 7.60
C GLY A 135 -5.44 3.94 6.75
N THR A 136 -5.05 2.79 7.26
CA THR A 136 -5.40 1.48 6.69
C THR A 136 -6.00 0.61 7.77
N THR A 137 -7.22 0.11 7.55
CA THR A 137 -7.91 -0.80 8.47
C THR A 137 -7.79 -2.22 7.93
N PHE A 138 -7.44 -3.14 8.82
CA PHE A 138 -7.31 -4.57 8.55
C PHE A 138 -8.48 -5.33 9.18
N TYR A 139 -8.91 -6.41 8.52
CA TYR A 139 -10.05 -7.24 8.89
C TYR A 139 -9.64 -8.69 9.05
N LYS A 140 -10.37 -9.44 9.88
CA LYS A 140 -10.16 -10.88 10.01
C LYS A 140 -10.54 -11.65 8.74
N GLU A 141 -11.57 -11.16 8.08
CA GLU A 141 -12.12 -11.65 6.81
C GLU A 141 -12.80 -10.50 6.07
N ARG A 142 -13.23 -10.70 4.84
CA ARG A 142 -13.75 -9.63 3.95
C ARG A 142 -14.81 -8.74 4.62
N ASP A 143 -15.80 -9.34 5.24
CA ASP A 143 -16.93 -8.64 5.88
C ASP A 143 -16.92 -8.83 7.41
N GLY A 144 -15.75 -9.15 7.96
CA GLY A 144 -15.57 -9.50 9.35
C GLY A 144 -15.21 -8.34 10.26
N ASP A 145 -14.91 -8.71 11.51
CA ASP A 145 -14.47 -7.77 12.54
C ASP A 145 -13.15 -7.07 12.15
N ILE A 146 -13.01 -5.85 12.60
CA ILE A 146 -11.74 -5.12 12.51
C ILE A 146 -10.68 -5.86 13.35
N LEU A 147 -9.58 -6.18 12.71
CA LEU A 147 -8.41 -6.76 13.35
C LEU A 147 -7.56 -5.66 14.00
N THR A 148 -7.23 -4.63 13.23
CA THR A 148 -6.48 -3.45 13.68
C THR A 148 -6.60 -2.31 12.67
N THR A 149 -6.21 -1.11 13.09
CA THR A 149 -6.10 0.07 12.20
C THR A 149 -4.73 0.70 12.39
N VAL A 150 -4.07 1.01 11.28
CA VAL A 150 -2.83 1.78 11.26
C VAL A 150 -3.15 3.21 10.86
N ASP A 151 -2.95 4.15 11.77
CA ASP A 151 -3.24 5.57 11.56
C ASP A 151 -2.30 6.18 10.53
N PHE A 152 -2.85 7.12 9.75
CA PHE A 152 -2.10 7.93 8.81
C PHE A 152 -1.06 8.79 9.53
N LYS A 153 0.17 8.76 9.01
CA LYS A 153 1.25 9.70 9.32
C LYS A 153 2.10 9.84 8.06
N PRO A 154 2.43 11.06 7.61
CA PRO A 154 3.34 11.22 6.47
C PRO A 154 4.63 10.43 6.67
N ASN A 155 5.12 9.79 5.61
CA ASN A 155 6.31 8.92 5.61
C ASN A 155 6.21 7.71 6.57
N ARG A 156 5.01 7.31 6.95
CA ARG A 156 4.76 6.02 7.59
C ARG A 156 4.47 4.99 6.52
N ALA A 157 5.05 3.80 6.67
CA ALA A 157 4.68 2.63 5.88
C ALA A 157 4.02 1.57 6.76
N VAL A 158 3.12 0.80 6.17
CA VAL A 158 2.62 -0.46 6.71
C VAL A 158 2.90 -1.58 5.72
N MET A 159 3.55 -2.65 6.19
CA MET A 159 3.90 -3.83 5.42
C MET A 159 3.15 -5.04 5.98
N PHE A 160 2.54 -5.83 5.10
CA PHE A 160 1.68 -6.96 5.48
C PHE A 160 1.59 -8.00 4.34
N PRO A 161 1.25 -9.26 4.63
CA PRO A 161 0.94 -10.26 3.61
C PRO A 161 -0.17 -9.78 2.69
N SER A 162 0.03 -9.83 1.36
CA SER A 162 -0.90 -9.28 0.37
C SER A 162 -2.29 -9.92 0.37
N MET A 163 -2.41 -11.09 0.98
CA MET A 163 -3.68 -11.81 1.17
C MET A 163 -4.53 -11.26 2.33
N TYR A 164 -4.01 -10.34 3.15
CA TYR A 164 -4.77 -9.80 4.27
C TYR A 164 -5.87 -8.86 3.80
N TRP A 165 -7.08 -9.06 4.32
CA TRP A 165 -8.22 -8.18 4.08
C TRP A 165 -7.96 -6.82 4.68
N HIS A 166 -7.92 -5.80 3.84
CA HIS A 166 -7.66 -4.43 4.26
C HIS A 166 -8.42 -3.42 3.40
N ARG A 167 -8.53 -2.20 3.89
CA ARG A 167 -9.03 -1.07 3.12
C ARG A 167 -8.31 0.22 3.49
N ALA A 168 -8.22 1.14 2.54
CA ALA A 168 -7.84 2.51 2.80
C ALA A 168 -9.02 3.26 3.43
N GLU A 169 -8.79 3.95 4.54
CA GLU A 169 -9.78 4.85 5.12
C GLU A 169 -9.87 6.13 4.26
N SER A 170 -11.09 6.55 3.95
CA SER A 170 -11.32 7.81 3.24
C SER A 170 -10.84 8.99 4.09
N PRO A 171 -10.20 10.01 3.48
CA PRO A 171 -9.78 11.19 4.20
C PRO A 171 -11.01 11.93 4.78
N ARG A 172 -10.86 12.46 6.00
CA ARG A 172 -11.92 13.14 6.73
C ARG A 172 -11.74 14.66 6.76
N LYS A 173 -10.49 15.10 6.83
CA LYS A 173 -10.11 16.51 6.93
C LYS A 173 -9.58 17.06 5.60
N ASN A 174 -8.94 16.20 4.81
CA ASN A 174 -8.39 16.53 3.50
C ASN A 174 -9.32 16.04 2.39
N TYR A 175 -9.30 16.70 1.23
CA TYR A 175 -10.10 16.25 0.08
C TYR A 175 -9.54 15.01 -0.59
N PHE A 176 -8.22 14.79 -0.44
CA PHE A 176 -7.51 13.74 -1.16
C PHE A 176 -6.40 13.15 -0.28
N ARG A 177 -6.32 11.83 -0.26
CA ARG A 177 -5.26 11.04 0.38
C ARG A 177 -4.43 10.39 -0.71
N THR A 178 -3.11 10.51 -0.62
CA THR A 178 -2.17 9.84 -1.52
C THR A 178 -1.28 8.88 -0.76
N SER A 179 -0.99 7.74 -1.39
CA SER A 179 -0.04 6.74 -0.88
C SER A 179 0.65 6.03 -2.04
N LEU A 180 1.77 5.38 -1.75
CA LEU A 180 2.37 4.38 -2.64
C LEU A 180 1.84 3.00 -2.24
N GLY A 181 1.55 2.17 -3.24
CA GLY A 181 1.30 0.74 -3.08
C GLY A 181 2.40 -0.04 -3.79
N ILE A 182 3.15 -0.83 -3.04
CA ILE A 182 4.31 -1.57 -3.53
C ILE A 182 4.13 -3.04 -3.13
N VAL A 183 4.37 -3.95 -4.04
CA VAL A 183 4.23 -5.39 -3.79
C VAL A 183 5.53 -6.10 -4.14
N TYR A 184 5.99 -6.94 -3.21
CA TYR A 184 7.19 -7.77 -3.36
C TYR A 184 6.89 -9.24 -3.12
N MET A 185 7.74 -10.10 -3.70
CA MET A 185 7.94 -11.45 -3.19
C MET A 185 9.05 -11.42 -2.14
N ILE A 186 8.77 -11.97 -0.95
CA ILE A 186 9.70 -12.01 0.19
C ILE A 186 9.57 -13.37 0.87
N ASP A 187 10.69 -14.13 0.94
CA ASP A 187 10.79 -15.40 1.67
C ASP A 187 11.46 -15.20 3.03
#